data_04c9421326b03d440a3cab1fa88df8b7
#
_entry.id   04c9421326b03d440a3cab1fa88df8b7
#
_cell.length_a   1.000
_cell.length_b   1.000
_cell.length_c   1.000
_cell.angle_alpha   90.00
_cell.angle_beta   90.00
_cell.angle_gamma   90.00
#
_symmetry.space_group_name_H-M   'P 1'
#
loop_
_entity.id
_entity.type
_entity.pdbx_description
1 polymer ?
#
loop_
_entity_poly.entity_id
_entity_poly.type
_entity_poly.pdbx_seq_one_letter_code
_entity_poly.pdbx_strand_id
1 'polypeptide(L)'
;LAKHPDAHVVVLDALTYAGRRENLHGLRDTQMTFVHGDIRDPEAVATAMQGCDYVLNFAAESHVDRSIETPGEFIQTDVYGVFVLAEEARRVGVKRFIQVSTDEVYGEVLEGHSTEDWALNPRSPYAASKAGGDRLAYAYWCTYGLPVVVTRCSNNYGPRQYPEKLVPLFVTNAIDSEA
;
A
#
# COMPACT_ATOMS: atom_id res chain seq x y z
N LEU A 1 -8.35 16.13 -0.91
CA LEU A 1 -8.17 17.35 -1.71
C LEU A 1 -9.23 18.41 -1.42
N ALA A 2 -10.52 18.04 -1.24
CA ALA A 2 -11.58 19.02 -0.96
C ALA A 2 -11.33 19.88 0.29
N LYS A 3 -10.68 19.32 1.32
CA LYS A 3 -10.31 20.03 2.56
C LYS A 3 -8.92 20.71 2.48
N HIS A 4 -8.15 20.43 1.45
CA HIS A 4 -6.80 20.94 1.26
C HIS A 4 -6.63 21.42 -0.18
N PRO A 5 -7.16 22.62 -0.51
CA PRO A 5 -7.20 23.12 -1.89
C PRO A 5 -5.80 23.38 -2.47
N ASP A 6 -4.80 23.61 -1.61
CA ASP A 6 -3.41 23.87 -2.02
C ASP A 6 -2.58 22.59 -2.17
N ALA A 7 -3.14 21.43 -1.82
CA ALA A 7 -2.45 20.15 -1.97
C ALA A 7 -2.52 19.67 -3.43
N HIS A 8 -1.37 19.20 -3.92
CA HIS A 8 -1.27 18.47 -5.18
C HIS A 8 -0.92 17.01 -4.88
N VAL A 9 -1.61 16.06 -5.52
CA VAL A 9 -1.39 14.62 -5.34
C VAL A 9 -0.83 14.04 -6.61
N VAL A 10 0.31 13.37 -6.51
CA VAL A 10 0.83 12.52 -7.58
C VAL A 10 0.42 11.09 -7.27
N VAL A 11 -0.30 10.46 -8.17
CA VAL A 11 -0.74 9.06 -8.06
C VAL A 11 0.15 8.23 -8.97
N LEU A 12 0.96 7.34 -8.38
CA LEU A 12 1.70 6.31 -9.10
C LEU A 12 0.96 5.00 -8.95
N ASP A 13 0.53 4.39 -10.05
CA ASP A 13 -0.22 3.13 -10.04
C ASP A 13 0.13 2.29 -11.28
N ALA A 14 0.37 1.01 -11.07
CA ALA A 14 0.69 0.07 -12.15
C ALA A 14 -0.55 -0.39 -12.93
N LEU A 15 -1.77 -0.06 -12.46
CA LEU A 15 -3.04 -0.46 -13.04
C LEU A 15 -3.11 -1.98 -13.31
N THR A 16 -2.70 -2.77 -12.30
CA THR A 16 -2.84 -4.23 -12.36
C THR A 16 -4.34 -4.62 -12.34
N TYR A 17 -4.66 -5.88 -12.12
CA TYR A 17 -6.01 -6.42 -12.25
C TYR A 17 -7.12 -5.67 -11.49
N ALA A 18 -6.80 -5.08 -10.33
CA ALA A 18 -7.73 -4.29 -9.52
C ALA A 18 -7.64 -2.78 -9.76
N GLY A 19 -6.60 -2.32 -10.47
CA GLY A 19 -6.33 -0.92 -10.73
C GLY A 19 -7.30 -0.34 -11.78
N ARG A 20 -7.99 0.77 -11.41
CA ARG A 20 -8.94 1.44 -12.30
C ARG A 20 -8.76 2.94 -12.24
N ARG A 21 -8.35 3.54 -13.37
CA ARG A 21 -8.19 5.00 -13.48
C ARG A 21 -9.50 5.75 -13.26
N GLU A 22 -10.63 5.12 -13.56
CA GLU A 22 -11.97 5.65 -13.33
C GLU A 22 -12.25 5.97 -11.85
N ASN A 23 -11.56 5.32 -10.93
CA ASN A 23 -11.66 5.61 -9.50
C ASN A 23 -11.21 7.03 -9.15
N LEU A 24 -10.43 7.67 -10.01
CA LEU A 24 -9.94 9.04 -9.85
C LEU A 24 -10.88 10.09 -10.47
N HIS A 25 -11.97 9.67 -11.13
CA HIS A 25 -12.96 10.60 -11.69
C HIS A 25 -13.53 11.52 -10.61
N GLY A 26 -13.64 12.80 -10.93
CA GLY A 26 -14.11 13.84 -10.02
C GLY A 26 -13.01 14.56 -9.25
N LEU A 27 -11.75 14.12 -9.37
CA LEU A 27 -10.60 14.93 -8.96
C LEU A 27 -10.29 15.96 -10.04
N ARG A 28 -9.82 17.14 -9.59
CA ARG A 28 -9.45 18.20 -10.53
C ARG A 28 -8.06 17.93 -11.10
N ASP A 29 -7.89 18.04 -12.41
CA ASP A 29 -6.58 17.90 -13.08
C ASP A 29 -5.53 18.88 -12.55
N THR A 30 -5.95 20.03 -12.04
CA THR A 30 -5.05 21.01 -11.41
C THR A 30 -4.50 20.57 -10.04
N GLN A 31 -5.08 19.54 -9.42
CA GLN A 31 -4.71 19.05 -8.10
C GLN A 31 -4.19 17.61 -8.12
N MET A 32 -4.13 16.97 -9.29
CA MET A 32 -3.70 15.59 -9.41
C MET A 32 -2.89 15.38 -10.68
N THR A 33 -1.78 14.68 -10.54
CA THR A 33 -0.99 14.11 -11.65
C THR A 33 -1.06 12.60 -11.55
N PHE A 34 -1.33 11.93 -12.66
CA PHE A 34 -1.30 10.47 -12.73
C PHE A 34 -0.06 10.01 -13.48
N VAL A 35 0.71 9.13 -12.85
CA VAL A 35 1.87 8.43 -13.43
C VAL A 35 1.53 6.96 -13.52
N HIS A 36 1.43 6.43 -14.74
CA HIS A 36 1.31 4.99 -14.94
C HIS A 36 2.70 4.35 -14.81
N GLY A 37 2.90 3.58 -13.76
CA GLY A 37 4.20 2.96 -13.46
C GLY A 37 4.14 2.07 -12.23
N ASP A 38 5.17 1.28 -12.07
CA ASP A 38 5.31 0.29 -11.00
C ASP A 38 6.26 0.82 -9.92
N ILE A 39 5.96 0.58 -8.64
CA ILE A 39 6.86 0.93 -7.53
C ILE A 39 8.19 0.15 -7.57
N ARG A 40 8.26 -0.93 -8.32
CA ARG A 40 9.47 -1.72 -8.57
C ARG A 40 10.42 -1.08 -9.59
N ASP A 41 9.94 -0.08 -10.32
CA ASP A 41 10.71 0.66 -11.32
C ASP A 41 11.28 1.97 -10.71
N PRO A 42 12.61 2.06 -10.50
CA PRO A 42 13.23 3.26 -9.93
C PRO A 42 12.99 4.53 -10.76
N GLU A 43 12.87 4.44 -12.08
CA GLU A 43 12.66 5.61 -12.95
C GLU A 43 11.22 6.14 -12.82
N ALA A 44 10.24 5.23 -12.78
CA ALA A 44 8.85 5.60 -12.52
C ALA A 44 8.67 6.23 -11.13
N VAL A 45 9.31 5.65 -10.11
CA VAL A 45 9.29 6.17 -8.74
C VAL A 45 9.95 7.54 -8.66
N ALA A 46 11.13 7.72 -9.26
CA ALA A 46 11.83 9.01 -9.29
C ALA A 46 10.99 10.10 -9.97
N THR A 47 10.33 9.75 -11.08
CA THR A 47 9.44 10.66 -11.81
C THR A 47 8.25 11.07 -10.94
N ALA A 48 7.58 10.10 -10.30
CA ALA A 48 6.40 10.36 -9.48
C ALA A 48 6.74 11.13 -8.19
N MET A 49 7.90 10.89 -7.59
CA MET A 49 8.28 11.48 -6.30
C MET A 49 8.92 12.87 -6.42
N GLN A 50 9.20 13.33 -7.64
CA GLN A 50 9.83 14.63 -7.85
C GLN A 50 8.99 15.77 -7.25
N GLY A 51 9.57 16.50 -6.31
CA GLY A 51 8.92 17.62 -5.63
C GLY A 51 7.87 17.25 -4.59
N CYS A 52 7.73 15.97 -4.25
CA CYS A 52 6.81 15.53 -3.22
C CYS A 52 7.37 15.73 -1.82
N ASP A 53 6.55 16.30 -0.93
CA ASP A 53 6.85 16.43 0.49
C ASP A 53 6.52 15.17 1.30
N TYR A 54 5.54 14.41 0.87
CA TYR A 54 4.96 13.27 1.59
C TYR A 54 4.80 12.08 0.65
N VAL A 55 5.07 10.89 1.16
CA VAL A 55 4.82 9.63 0.46
C VAL A 55 3.85 8.78 1.27
N LEU A 56 2.80 8.27 0.62
CA LEU A 56 1.85 7.30 1.18
C LEU A 56 1.89 6.06 0.30
N ASN A 57 2.51 5.00 0.79
CA ASN A 57 2.58 3.74 0.06
C ASN A 57 1.40 2.84 0.40
N PHE A 58 0.42 2.79 -0.51
CA PHE A 58 -0.69 1.83 -0.52
C PHE A 58 -0.46 0.68 -1.49
N ALA A 59 0.53 0.81 -2.40
CA ALA A 59 0.79 -0.21 -3.40
C ALA A 59 1.27 -1.50 -2.74
N ALA A 60 0.63 -2.60 -3.10
CA ALA A 60 0.92 -3.93 -2.59
C ALA A 60 0.21 -4.99 -3.45
N GLU A 61 0.70 -6.20 -3.44
CA GLU A 61 -0.14 -7.37 -3.71
C GLU A 61 -0.97 -7.67 -2.46
N SER A 62 -2.28 -7.95 -2.59
CA SER A 62 -3.17 -7.92 -1.43
C SER A 62 -4.07 -9.14 -1.22
N HIS A 63 -4.03 -10.15 -2.07
CA HIS A 63 -4.91 -11.31 -1.97
C HIS A 63 -4.18 -12.52 -1.41
N VAL A 64 -4.60 -13.02 -0.22
CA VAL A 64 -3.94 -14.11 0.49
C VAL A 64 -3.84 -15.37 -0.38
N ASP A 65 -4.96 -15.81 -1.02
CA ASP A 65 -4.96 -17.03 -1.84
C ASP A 65 -3.99 -16.91 -3.01
N ARG A 66 -3.94 -15.76 -3.69
CA ARG A 66 -2.95 -15.51 -4.75
C ARG A 66 -1.52 -15.57 -4.23
N SER A 67 -1.29 -15.18 -2.98
CA SER A 67 0.05 -15.28 -2.39
C SER A 67 0.53 -16.73 -2.21
N ILE A 68 -0.39 -17.67 -2.12
CA ILE A 68 -0.08 -19.11 -2.06
C ILE A 68 0.32 -19.62 -3.46
N GLU A 69 -0.36 -19.13 -4.50
CA GLU A 69 -0.11 -19.55 -5.88
C GLU A 69 1.15 -18.90 -6.48
N THR A 70 1.33 -17.60 -6.24
CA THR A 70 2.42 -16.80 -6.84
C THR A 70 3.15 -15.95 -5.80
N PRO A 71 3.81 -16.56 -4.79
CA PRO A 71 4.43 -15.81 -3.68
C PRO A 71 5.56 -14.87 -4.12
N GLY A 72 6.19 -15.13 -5.26
CA GLY A 72 7.28 -14.31 -5.77
C GLY A 72 6.87 -12.88 -6.10
N GLU A 73 5.67 -12.68 -6.65
CA GLU A 73 5.15 -11.34 -6.97
C GLU A 73 4.98 -10.48 -5.71
N PHE A 74 4.55 -11.11 -4.61
CA PHE A 74 4.40 -10.45 -3.32
C PHE A 74 5.74 -9.96 -2.77
N ILE A 75 6.79 -10.75 -2.87
CA ILE A 75 8.14 -10.32 -2.45
C ILE A 75 8.64 -9.17 -3.33
N GLN A 76 8.42 -9.24 -4.64
CA GLN A 76 8.85 -8.19 -5.55
C GLN A 76 8.12 -6.87 -5.28
N THR A 77 6.81 -6.90 -5.08
CA THR A 77 6.02 -5.69 -4.85
C THR A 77 6.17 -5.19 -3.42
N ASP A 78 5.92 -6.05 -2.43
CA ASP A 78 5.75 -5.62 -1.04
C ASP A 78 7.08 -5.41 -0.30
N VAL A 79 8.18 -6.00 -0.79
CA VAL A 79 9.51 -5.83 -0.19
C VAL A 79 10.42 -5.01 -1.10
N TYR A 80 10.66 -5.48 -2.33
CA TYR A 80 11.55 -4.75 -3.24
C TYR A 80 10.96 -3.39 -3.67
N GLY A 81 9.66 -3.31 -3.95
CA GLY A 81 9.00 -2.03 -4.24
C GLY A 81 9.10 -1.04 -3.07
N VAL A 82 8.96 -1.52 -1.82
CA VAL A 82 9.18 -0.67 -0.63
C VAL A 82 10.63 -0.20 -0.54
N PHE A 83 11.60 -1.06 -0.89
CA PHE A 83 13.01 -0.66 -0.97
C PHE A 83 13.21 0.48 -1.96
N VAL A 84 12.69 0.37 -3.18
CA VAL A 84 12.82 1.40 -4.22
C VAL A 84 12.21 2.73 -3.77
N LEU A 85 11.00 2.68 -3.19
CA LEU A 85 10.34 3.86 -2.64
C LEU A 85 11.14 4.51 -1.51
N ALA A 86 11.69 3.71 -0.58
CA ALA A 86 12.43 4.22 0.57
C ALA A 86 13.78 4.85 0.15
N GLU A 87 14.48 4.26 -0.83
CA GLU A 87 15.70 4.84 -1.39
C GLU A 87 15.43 6.20 -2.03
N GLU A 88 14.40 6.28 -2.85
CA GLU A 88 14.06 7.55 -3.50
C GLU A 88 13.56 8.59 -2.47
N ALA A 89 12.71 8.20 -1.51
CA ALA A 89 12.23 9.07 -0.45
C ALA A 89 13.39 9.66 0.38
N ARG A 90 14.40 8.84 0.66
CA ARG A 90 15.63 9.28 1.32
C ARG A 90 16.43 10.25 0.44
N ARG A 91 16.55 9.96 -0.87
CA ARG A 91 17.30 10.79 -1.84
C ARG A 91 16.69 12.18 -1.98
N VAL A 92 15.37 12.29 -2.07
CA VAL A 92 14.67 13.57 -2.24
C VAL A 92 14.40 14.28 -0.91
N GLY A 93 14.53 13.59 0.23
CA GLY A 93 14.39 14.18 1.56
C GLY A 93 12.93 14.49 1.92
N VAL A 94 12.02 13.53 1.73
CA VAL A 94 10.60 13.71 2.07
C VAL A 94 10.39 14.04 3.55
N LYS A 95 9.36 14.83 3.85
CA LYS A 95 8.98 15.20 5.24
C LYS A 95 8.34 14.06 6.01
N ARG A 96 7.70 13.10 5.31
CA ARG A 96 7.12 11.89 5.89
C ARG A 96 6.95 10.80 4.84
N PHE A 97 7.26 9.57 5.24
CA PHE A 97 6.98 8.35 4.49
C PHE A 97 6.00 7.50 5.30
N ILE A 98 4.83 7.21 4.75
CA ILE A 98 3.81 6.38 5.40
C ILE A 98 3.75 5.03 4.68
N GLN A 99 4.12 3.96 5.39
CA GLN A 99 4.01 2.59 4.92
C GLN A 99 2.71 1.97 5.44
N VAL A 100 1.80 1.65 4.53
CA VAL A 100 0.57 0.93 4.90
C VAL A 100 0.87 -0.57 4.94
N SER A 101 0.84 -1.11 6.15
CA SER A 101 0.97 -2.53 6.46
C SER A 101 -0.40 -3.11 6.84
N THR A 102 -0.43 -4.23 7.51
CA THR A 102 -1.64 -4.98 7.88
C THR A 102 -1.51 -5.56 9.28
N ASP A 103 -2.61 -5.79 9.96
CA ASP A 103 -2.67 -6.54 11.22
C ASP A 103 -2.28 -8.02 11.06
N GLU A 104 -2.38 -8.58 9.86
CA GLU A 104 -1.98 -9.96 9.58
C GLU A 104 -0.48 -10.22 9.84
N VAL A 105 0.33 -9.17 9.93
CA VAL A 105 1.75 -9.32 10.30
C VAL A 105 1.95 -9.84 11.72
N TYR A 106 0.94 -9.70 12.59
CA TYR A 106 0.96 -10.24 13.97
C TYR A 106 0.62 -11.73 14.02
N GLY A 107 0.02 -12.28 12.96
CA GLY A 107 -0.51 -13.64 12.93
C GLY A 107 -1.86 -13.75 13.61
N GLU A 108 -2.21 -14.97 14.02
CA GLU A 108 -3.49 -15.26 14.62
C GLU A 108 -3.55 -14.74 16.07
N VAL A 109 -4.62 -14.00 16.39
CA VAL A 109 -4.92 -13.49 17.73
C VAL A 109 -6.18 -14.20 18.22
N LEU A 110 -6.01 -15.19 19.10
CA LEU A 110 -7.12 -16.02 19.62
C LEU A 110 -7.95 -15.28 20.66
N GLU A 111 -7.33 -14.43 21.46
CA GLU A 111 -7.99 -13.68 22.52
C GLU A 111 -7.40 -12.26 22.62
N GLY A 112 -8.24 -11.28 22.92
CA GLY A 112 -7.82 -9.89 23.10
C GLY A 112 -7.51 -9.17 21.79
N HIS A 113 -6.43 -8.39 21.78
CA HIS A 113 -5.99 -7.60 20.61
C HIS A 113 -4.46 -7.47 20.62
N SER A 114 -3.87 -7.38 19.44
CA SER A 114 -2.45 -7.06 19.26
C SER A 114 -2.20 -5.57 19.48
N THR A 115 -1.05 -5.26 20.05
CA THR A 115 -0.53 -3.90 20.17
C THR A 115 0.69 -3.74 19.26
N GLU A 116 1.12 -2.50 19.05
CA GLU A 116 2.26 -2.17 18.18
C GLU A 116 3.58 -2.81 18.65
N ASP A 117 3.70 -3.15 19.94
CA ASP A 117 4.88 -3.76 20.54
C ASP A 117 4.93 -5.28 20.38
N TRP A 118 3.88 -5.90 19.85
CA TRP A 118 3.88 -7.35 19.64
C TRP A 118 4.90 -7.75 18.57
N ALA A 119 5.53 -8.90 18.80
CA ALA A 119 6.39 -9.52 17.80
C ALA A 119 5.59 -9.89 16.54
N LEU A 120 6.16 -9.64 15.37
CA LEU A 120 5.54 -10.07 14.12
C LEU A 120 5.65 -11.58 13.96
N ASN A 121 4.54 -12.24 13.64
CA ASN A 121 4.41 -13.68 13.46
C ASN A 121 3.51 -14.01 12.26
N PRO A 122 3.87 -13.55 11.05
CA PRO A 122 3.04 -13.72 9.85
C PRO A 122 2.83 -15.21 9.52
N ARG A 123 1.61 -15.58 9.08
CA ARG A 123 1.19 -16.96 8.86
C ARG A 123 0.87 -17.28 7.39
N SER A 124 1.04 -16.32 6.47
CA SER A 124 0.84 -16.50 5.04
C SER A 124 1.98 -15.83 4.25
N PRO A 125 2.22 -16.20 2.96
CA PRO A 125 3.17 -15.49 2.12
C PRO A 125 2.86 -14.00 1.97
N TYR A 126 1.58 -13.63 1.87
CA TYR A 126 1.12 -12.23 1.90
C TYR A 126 1.54 -11.53 3.21
N ALA A 127 1.17 -12.09 4.35
CA ALA A 127 1.51 -11.49 5.65
C ALA A 127 3.04 -11.39 5.84
N ALA A 128 3.80 -12.38 5.35
CA ALA A 128 5.26 -12.36 5.40
C ALA A 128 5.87 -11.29 4.50
N SER A 129 5.35 -11.08 3.28
CA SER A 129 5.82 -10.00 2.40
C SER A 129 5.52 -8.63 2.99
N LYS A 130 4.31 -8.43 3.52
CA LYS A 130 3.93 -7.17 4.21
C LYS A 130 4.79 -6.92 5.45
N ALA A 131 5.09 -7.97 6.25
CA ALA A 131 6.01 -7.85 7.39
C ALA A 131 7.44 -7.50 6.94
N GLY A 132 7.88 -8.02 5.79
CA GLY A 132 9.15 -7.66 5.17
C GLY A 132 9.23 -6.18 4.83
N GLY A 133 8.23 -5.64 4.12
CA GLY A 133 8.15 -4.22 3.79
C GLY A 133 8.01 -3.31 5.03
N ASP A 134 7.21 -3.73 6.02
CA ASP A 134 7.06 -3.06 7.32
C ASP A 134 8.43 -2.92 8.02
N ARG A 135 9.16 -4.02 8.17
CA ARG A 135 10.48 -4.02 8.83
C ARG A 135 11.55 -3.29 8.04
N LEU A 136 11.47 -3.35 6.72
CA LEU A 136 12.38 -2.58 5.87
C LEU A 136 12.17 -1.08 6.05
N ALA A 137 10.94 -0.60 6.02
CA ALA A 137 10.62 0.80 6.27
C ALA A 137 11.08 1.24 7.67
N TYR A 138 10.87 0.42 8.70
CA TYR A 138 11.38 0.66 10.05
C TYR A 138 12.92 0.73 10.08
N ALA A 139 13.60 -0.16 9.35
CA ALA A 139 15.06 -0.16 9.28
C ALA A 139 15.61 1.13 8.63
N TYR A 140 14.91 1.69 7.65
CA TYR A 140 15.26 2.97 7.05
C TYR A 140 15.13 4.14 8.03
N TRP A 141 14.15 4.10 8.91
CA TRP A 141 14.06 5.07 10.01
C TRP A 141 15.24 4.91 10.97
N CYS A 142 15.54 3.70 11.43
CA CYS A 142 16.62 3.45 12.40
C CYS A 142 18.00 3.81 11.85
N THR A 143 18.27 3.47 10.58
CA THR A 143 19.60 3.54 9.97
C THR A 143 19.88 4.89 9.34
N TYR A 144 18.91 5.44 8.64
CA TYR A 144 19.08 6.63 7.80
C TYR A 144 18.30 7.84 8.32
N GLY A 145 17.47 7.70 9.36
CA GLY A 145 16.63 8.77 9.88
C GLY A 145 15.48 9.16 8.95
N LEU A 146 15.11 8.31 7.97
CA LEU A 146 13.96 8.57 7.13
C LEU A 146 12.71 8.70 8.01
N PRO A 147 11.91 9.78 7.91
CA PRO A 147 10.77 10.02 8.80
C PRO A 147 9.57 9.11 8.47
N VAL A 148 9.69 7.83 8.81
CA VAL A 148 8.72 6.78 8.54
C VAL A 148 7.62 6.72 9.59
N VAL A 149 6.39 6.45 9.14
CA VAL A 149 5.28 5.95 9.96
C VAL A 149 4.78 4.66 9.32
N VAL A 150 4.65 3.60 10.12
CA VAL A 150 4.04 2.34 9.69
C VAL A 150 2.64 2.25 10.29
N THR A 151 1.64 1.94 9.47
CA THR A 151 0.26 1.68 9.93
C THR A 151 -0.05 0.20 9.72
N ARG A 152 -0.71 -0.43 10.70
CA ARG A 152 -1.15 -1.83 10.63
C ARG A 152 -2.65 -1.86 10.85
N CYS A 153 -3.37 -1.69 9.74
CA CYS A 153 -4.83 -1.67 9.76
C CYS A 153 -5.39 -3.07 9.58
N SER A 154 -6.54 -3.34 10.18
CA SER A 154 -7.36 -4.49 9.84
C SER A 154 -8.13 -4.25 8.54
N ASN A 155 -9.09 -5.13 8.21
CA ASN A 155 -9.79 -5.08 6.94
C ASN A 155 -10.48 -3.73 6.70
N ASN A 156 -10.14 -3.11 5.57
CA ASN A 156 -10.77 -1.89 5.11
C ASN A 156 -11.80 -2.21 4.02
N TYR A 157 -12.86 -1.43 3.96
CA TYR A 157 -13.85 -1.49 2.89
C TYR A 157 -14.38 -0.09 2.57
N GLY A 158 -14.84 0.10 1.36
CA GLY A 158 -15.38 1.40 0.95
C GLY A 158 -15.79 1.46 -0.52
N PRO A 159 -16.32 2.61 -0.95
CA PRO A 159 -16.70 2.83 -2.34
C PRO A 159 -15.54 2.58 -3.30
N ARG A 160 -15.85 1.99 -4.46
CA ARG A 160 -14.90 1.69 -5.55
C ARG A 160 -13.88 0.58 -5.24
N GLN A 161 -14.04 -0.13 -4.11
CA GLN A 161 -13.21 -1.30 -3.81
C GLN A 161 -13.49 -2.40 -4.83
N TYR A 162 -12.41 -3.06 -5.30
CA TYR A 162 -12.54 -4.20 -6.20
C TYR A 162 -13.24 -5.37 -5.49
N PRO A 163 -14.19 -6.06 -6.14
CA PRO A 163 -15.08 -7.03 -5.49
C PRO A 163 -14.45 -8.44 -5.34
N GLU A 164 -13.24 -8.51 -4.78
CA GLU A 164 -12.57 -9.76 -4.43
C GLU A 164 -12.58 -10.06 -2.93
N LYS A 165 -12.84 -9.04 -2.11
CA LYS A 165 -12.89 -9.18 -0.65
C LYS A 165 -14.33 -9.38 -0.17
N LEU A 166 -14.48 -9.98 1.02
CA LEU A 166 -15.75 -10.41 1.58
C LEU A 166 -16.87 -9.36 1.42
N VAL A 167 -16.67 -8.15 1.93
CA VAL A 167 -17.75 -7.14 1.95
C VAL A 167 -18.16 -6.71 0.55
N PRO A 168 -17.27 -6.24 -0.35
CA PRO A 168 -17.69 -5.83 -1.68
C PRO A 168 -18.19 -6.99 -2.53
N LEU A 169 -17.64 -8.20 -2.38
CA LEU A 169 -18.09 -9.39 -3.10
C LEU A 169 -19.55 -9.75 -2.73
N PHE A 170 -19.84 -9.86 -1.44
CA PHE A 170 -21.20 -10.21 -0.98
C PHE A 170 -22.22 -9.12 -1.31
N VAL A 171 -21.82 -7.86 -1.26
CA VAL A 171 -22.72 -6.75 -1.65
C VAL A 171 -23.04 -6.81 -3.14
N THR A 172 -22.04 -7.01 -4.00
CA THR A 172 -22.28 -7.13 -5.45
C THR A 172 -23.13 -8.35 -5.79
N ASN A 173 -22.81 -9.53 -5.23
CA ASN A 173 -23.60 -10.75 -5.45
C ASN A 173 -25.05 -10.57 -4.98
N ALA A 174 -25.26 -9.92 -3.83
CA ALA A 174 -26.62 -9.65 -3.34
C ALA A 174 -27.43 -8.71 -4.27
N ILE A 175 -26.76 -7.71 -4.88
CA ILE A 175 -27.38 -6.80 -5.85
C ILE A 175 -27.74 -7.57 -7.13
N ASP A 176 -26.84 -8.42 -7.60
CA ASP A 176 -26.99 -9.16 -8.86
C ASP A 176 -27.81 -10.46 -8.68
N SER A 177 -28.29 -10.74 -7.46
CA SER A 177 -29.03 -11.96 -7.09
C SER A 177 -28.23 -13.24 -7.36
N GLU A 178 -26.92 -13.18 -7.23
CA GLU A 178 -26.03 -14.33 -7.31
C GLU A 178 -25.78 -14.94 -5.92
N ALA A 179 -25.49 -16.26 -5.89
CA ALA A 179 -25.30 -17.02 -4.64
C ALA A 179 -23.84 -16.98 -4.15
#